data_27a1a334ff71baad3f3d854f00b1abb7
#
_entry.id   27a1a334ff71baad3f3d854f00b1abb7
#
_cell.length_a   1.000
_cell.length_b   1.000
_cell.length_c   1.000
_cell.angle_alpha   90.00
_cell.angle_beta   90.00
_cell.angle_gamma   90.00
#
_symmetry.space_group_name_H-M   'P 1'
#
loop_
_entity.id
_entity.type
_entity.pdbx_description
1 polymer ?
#
loop_
_entity_poly.entity_id
_entity_poly.type
_entity_poly.pdbx_seq_one_letter_code
_entity_poly.pdbx_strand_id
1 'polypeptide(L)'
;FFTDWAFLRIKWLTNESTSGSVAVAGLSVLGIPIESPASKYLFVLAFAAVFGLVAKNLVRGHIGREWMAMRDMDVAAAVIGIRPVYAKLSAFAVSSFFVGVAGALWGFVYLGSWESAAFNVDRSFQLLFMIIIGGLGSVMGSFFGAAFVVVLPIVLDQLLPALGQIVGLHVDTATVAHIVLMIYGALIVFFLIVEPHGLARLWSTAKEKLRLWPFPH
;
A
#
# COMPACT_ATOMS: atom_id res chain seq x y z
N PHE A 1 -3.43 -6.65 19.18
CA PHE A 1 -3.40 -7.33 20.50
C PHE A 1 -4.22 -8.63 20.51
N PHE A 2 -5.53 -8.62 20.20
CA PHE A 2 -6.36 -9.85 20.22
C PHE A 2 -5.87 -10.89 19.21
N THR A 3 -5.57 -10.48 17.98
CA THR A 3 -5.03 -11.34 16.93
C THR A 3 -3.68 -11.92 17.33
N ASP A 4 -2.74 -11.12 17.83
CA ASP A 4 -1.44 -11.58 18.33
C ASP A 4 -1.60 -12.61 19.45
N TRP A 5 -2.45 -12.29 20.42
CA TRP A 5 -2.75 -13.23 21.52
C TRP A 5 -3.35 -14.53 20.98
N ALA A 6 -4.29 -14.45 20.02
CA ALA A 6 -4.93 -15.62 19.43
C ALA A 6 -3.92 -16.52 18.70
N PHE A 7 -3.02 -15.94 17.91
CA PHE A 7 -1.98 -16.70 17.20
C PHE A 7 -0.94 -17.31 18.14
N LEU A 8 -0.59 -16.65 19.22
CA LEU A 8 0.34 -17.19 20.21
C LEU A 8 -0.31 -18.26 21.13
N ARG A 9 -1.62 -18.19 21.33
CA ARG A 9 -2.32 -19.06 22.30
C ARG A 9 -3.05 -20.23 21.66
N ILE A 10 -3.60 -20.04 20.46
CA ILE A 10 -4.39 -21.06 19.78
C ILE A 10 -3.49 -21.83 18.83
N LYS A 11 -2.88 -22.89 19.32
CA LYS A 11 -1.92 -23.75 18.60
C LYS A 11 -2.47 -24.32 17.29
N TRP A 12 -3.78 -24.52 17.19
CA TRP A 12 -4.44 -24.97 15.98
C TRP A 12 -4.28 -24.00 14.79
N LEU A 13 -4.24 -22.68 15.06
CA LEU A 13 -4.05 -21.66 14.02
C LEU A 13 -2.62 -21.61 13.47
N THR A 14 -1.65 -22.06 14.25
CA THR A 14 -0.21 -21.98 13.93
C THR A 14 0.44 -23.34 13.69
N ASN A 15 -0.36 -24.35 13.35
CA ASN A 15 0.11 -25.71 13.11
C ASN A 15 1.04 -26.23 14.24
N GLU A 16 0.61 -26.03 15.49
CA GLU A 16 1.32 -26.41 16.73
C GLU A 16 2.70 -25.74 16.96
N SER A 17 3.03 -24.70 16.21
CA SER A 17 4.28 -23.98 16.42
C SER A 17 4.27 -23.25 17.79
N THR A 18 5.34 -23.41 18.55
CA THR A 18 5.49 -22.74 19.86
C THR A 18 5.83 -21.25 19.73
N SER A 19 6.31 -20.82 18.58
CA SER A 19 6.69 -19.43 18.27
C SER A 19 5.57 -18.62 17.63
N GLY A 20 4.40 -19.23 17.36
CA GLY A 20 3.31 -18.54 16.65
C GLY A 20 3.62 -18.21 15.18
N SER A 21 4.69 -18.78 14.62
CA SER A 21 5.10 -18.61 13.24
C SER A 21 4.75 -19.85 12.42
N VAL A 22 4.29 -19.65 11.17
CA VAL A 22 4.04 -20.71 10.19
C VAL A 22 5.04 -20.55 9.07
N ALA A 23 6.02 -21.46 9.01
CA ALA A 23 6.97 -21.49 7.90
C ALA A 23 6.32 -22.08 6.65
N VAL A 24 6.56 -21.46 5.51
CA VAL A 24 6.08 -21.94 4.21
C VAL A 24 7.20 -22.74 3.55
N ALA A 25 7.04 -24.04 3.52
CA ALA A 25 7.93 -24.91 2.75
C ALA A 25 7.60 -24.77 1.26
N GLY A 26 8.56 -24.32 0.46
CA GLY A 26 8.55 -24.29 -1.02
C GLY A 26 7.21 -23.91 -1.67
N LEU A 27 7.05 -22.66 -2.06
CA LEU A 27 5.85 -22.20 -2.74
C LEU A 27 5.83 -22.77 -4.17
N SER A 28 4.91 -23.67 -4.46
CA SER A 28 4.66 -24.16 -5.82
C SER A 28 3.24 -23.81 -6.26
N VAL A 29 3.10 -23.19 -7.42
CA VAL A 29 1.81 -22.86 -8.03
C VAL A 29 1.69 -23.59 -9.35
N LEU A 30 0.66 -24.42 -9.51
CA LEU A 30 0.44 -25.27 -10.69
C LEU A 30 1.65 -26.16 -11.05
N GLY A 31 2.41 -26.63 -10.04
CA GLY A 31 3.59 -27.46 -10.25
C GLY A 31 4.88 -26.71 -10.62
N ILE A 32 4.83 -25.39 -10.71
CA ILE A 32 6.00 -24.54 -10.96
C ILE A 32 6.53 -24.04 -9.61
N PRO A 33 7.78 -24.36 -9.22
CA PRO A 33 8.35 -23.87 -7.98
C PRO A 33 8.64 -22.37 -8.10
N ILE A 34 8.12 -21.58 -7.15
CA ILE A 34 8.34 -20.12 -7.06
C ILE A 34 9.42 -19.86 -5.99
N GLU A 35 10.64 -20.30 -6.26
CA GLU A 35 11.75 -20.13 -5.32
C GLU A 35 12.71 -19.01 -5.71
N SER A 36 12.89 -18.78 -7.01
CA SER A 36 13.81 -17.74 -7.48
C SER A 36 13.24 -16.34 -7.21
N PRO A 37 14.09 -15.34 -6.87
CA PRO A 37 13.65 -13.95 -6.69
C PRO A 37 12.90 -13.41 -7.91
N ALA A 38 13.30 -13.79 -9.11
CA ALA A 38 12.64 -13.37 -10.35
C ALA A 38 11.23 -13.94 -10.49
N SER A 39 11.04 -15.24 -10.16
CA SER A 39 9.71 -15.86 -10.21
C SER A 39 8.76 -15.29 -9.17
N LYS A 40 9.26 -15.00 -7.95
CA LYS A 40 8.49 -14.31 -6.91
C LYS A 40 8.07 -12.91 -7.36
N TYR A 41 8.98 -12.14 -7.94
CA TYR A 41 8.69 -10.82 -8.48
C TYR A 41 7.62 -10.86 -9.57
N LEU A 42 7.77 -11.72 -10.57
CA LEU A 42 6.81 -11.85 -11.66
C LEU A 42 5.43 -12.30 -11.17
N PHE A 43 5.40 -13.21 -10.21
CA PHE A 43 4.16 -13.67 -9.58
C PHE A 43 3.42 -12.54 -8.88
N VAL A 44 4.10 -11.78 -8.02
CA VAL A 44 3.49 -10.63 -7.32
C VAL A 44 3.09 -9.55 -8.31
N LEU A 45 3.90 -9.29 -9.35
CA LEU A 45 3.59 -8.31 -10.39
C LEU A 45 2.32 -8.69 -11.17
N ALA A 46 2.15 -9.97 -11.50
CA ALA A 46 0.94 -10.46 -12.16
C ALA A 46 -0.31 -10.21 -11.29
N PHE A 47 -0.24 -10.53 -9.99
CA PHE A 47 -1.32 -10.22 -9.06
C PHE A 47 -1.59 -8.71 -8.97
N ALA A 48 -0.55 -7.89 -8.82
CA ALA A 48 -0.70 -6.44 -8.76
C ALA A 48 -1.35 -5.87 -10.02
N ALA A 49 -0.98 -6.37 -11.20
CA ALA A 49 -1.58 -5.98 -12.47
C ALA A 49 -3.07 -6.39 -12.56
N VAL A 50 -3.39 -7.65 -12.23
CA VAL A 50 -4.77 -8.16 -12.24
C VAL A 50 -5.64 -7.37 -11.27
N PHE A 51 -5.20 -7.23 -10.01
CA PHE A 51 -5.94 -6.50 -8.99
C PHE A 51 -6.06 -5.00 -9.31
N GLY A 52 -5.03 -4.39 -9.88
CA GLY A 52 -5.08 -3.02 -10.37
C GLY A 52 -6.13 -2.82 -11.49
N LEU A 53 -6.22 -3.77 -12.43
CA LEU A 53 -7.24 -3.75 -13.48
C LEU A 53 -8.63 -4.00 -12.91
N VAL A 54 -8.79 -4.95 -12.00
CA VAL A 54 -10.06 -5.23 -11.31
C VAL A 54 -10.51 -3.98 -10.55
N ALA A 55 -9.64 -3.36 -9.75
CA ALA A 55 -9.96 -2.14 -9.02
C ALA A 55 -10.39 -1.00 -9.95
N LYS A 56 -9.66 -0.79 -11.05
CA LYS A 56 -9.99 0.22 -12.05
C LYS A 56 -11.37 -0.02 -12.69
N ASN A 57 -11.67 -1.26 -13.05
CA ASN A 57 -12.95 -1.62 -13.65
C ASN A 57 -14.09 -1.51 -12.64
N LEU A 58 -13.85 -1.91 -11.39
CA LEU A 58 -14.82 -1.83 -10.31
C LEU A 58 -15.23 -0.37 -10.00
N VAL A 59 -14.23 0.53 -9.89
CA VAL A 59 -14.48 1.96 -9.66
C VAL A 59 -15.26 2.60 -10.81
N ARG A 60 -15.04 2.16 -12.05
CA ARG A 60 -15.77 2.66 -13.24
C ARG A 60 -17.16 2.03 -13.39
N GLY A 61 -17.41 0.90 -12.75
CA GLY A 61 -18.66 0.16 -12.80
C GLY A 61 -19.80 0.85 -12.02
N HIS A 62 -20.98 0.23 -12.06
CA HIS A 62 -22.16 0.71 -11.35
C HIS A 62 -21.92 0.74 -9.83
N ILE A 63 -21.32 -0.31 -9.28
CA ILE A 63 -21.00 -0.44 -7.85
C ILE A 63 -20.05 0.67 -7.39
N GLY A 64 -19.01 0.96 -8.17
CA GLY A 64 -18.07 2.05 -7.84
C GLY A 64 -18.73 3.43 -7.84
N ARG A 65 -19.67 3.67 -8.73
CA ARG A 65 -20.46 4.91 -8.75
C ARG A 65 -21.36 5.05 -7.52
N GLU A 66 -21.98 3.96 -7.07
CA GLU A 66 -22.74 3.95 -5.82
C GLU A 66 -21.85 4.27 -4.62
N TRP A 67 -20.63 3.71 -4.55
CA TRP A 67 -19.68 4.01 -3.49
C TRP A 67 -19.25 5.47 -3.49
N MET A 68 -18.99 6.05 -4.67
CA MET A 68 -18.64 7.47 -4.78
C MET A 68 -19.81 8.38 -4.38
N ALA A 69 -21.03 8.07 -4.80
CA ALA A 69 -22.22 8.82 -4.40
C ALA A 69 -22.43 8.79 -2.88
N MET A 70 -22.25 7.62 -2.25
CA MET A 70 -22.33 7.45 -0.80
C MET A 70 -21.21 8.18 -0.05
N ARG A 71 -20.02 8.28 -0.62
CA ARG A 71 -18.88 9.01 -0.03
C ARG A 71 -19.14 10.52 -0.05
N ASP A 72 -19.65 11.03 -1.16
CA ASP A 72 -19.77 12.46 -1.39
C ASP A 72 -21.01 13.06 -0.71
N MET A 73 -22.18 12.37 -0.80
CA MET A 73 -23.45 12.82 -0.22
C MET A 73 -24.34 11.61 0.14
N ASP A 74 -24.16 11.02 1.29
CA ASP A 74 -24.86 9.80 1.72
C ASP A 74 -26.39 9.98 1.80
N VAL A 75 -26.85 11.13 2.27
CA VAL A 75 -28.30 11.44 2.36
C VAL A 75 -28.93 11.57 0.96
N ALA A 76 -28.26 12.30 0.05
CA ALA A 76 -28.74 12.45 -1.32
C ALA A 76 -28.72 11.12 -2.07
N ALA A 77 -27.69 10.30 -1.87
CA ALA A 77 -27.61 8.96 -2.44
C ALA A 77 -28.77 8.05 -1.99
N ALA A 78 -29.16 8.13 -0.71
CA ALA A 78 -30.29 7.39 -0.18
C ALA A 78 -31.63 7.84 -0.83
N VAL A 79 -31.83 9.13 -1.06
CA VAL A 79 -33.03 9.68 -1.69
C VAL A 79 -33.20 9.18 -3.13
N ILE A 80 -32.12 9.03 -3.89
CA ILE A 80 -32.16 8.49 -5.27
C ILE A 80 -32.22 6.94 -5.31
N GLY A 81 -32.38 6.27 -4.17
CA GLY A 81 -32.63 4.83 -4.07
C GLY A 81 -31.39 3.95 -3.84
N ILE A 82 -30.22 4.53 -3.62
CA ILE A 82 -29.03 3.76 -3.23
C ILE A 82 -29.22 3.31 -1.78
N ARG A 83 -29.04 2.02 -1.52
CA ARG A 83 -29.16 1.44 -0.17
C ARG A 83 -27.87 1.63 0.60
N PRO A 84 -27.79 2.50 1.64
CA PRO A 84 -26.53 2.86 2.31
C PRO A 84 -25.81 1.66 2.92
N VAL A 85 -26.53 0.75 3.53
CA VAL A 85 -25.97 -0.45 4.19
C VAL A 85 -25.29 -1.35 3.15
N TYR A 86 -25.95 -1.63 2.04
CA TYR A 86 -25.39 -2.49 0.99
C TYR A 86 -24.18 -1.85 0.30
N ALA A 87 -24.23 -0.57 0.02
CA ALA A 87 -23.11 0.15 -0.60
C ALA A 87 -21.89 0.14 0.33
N LYS A 88 -22.07 0.44 1.62
CA LYS A 88 -20.97 0.40 2.61
C LYS A 88 -20.46 -1.02 2.80
N LEU A 89 -21.33 -2.00 2.97
CA LEU A 89 -20.94 -3.40 3.21
C LEU A 89 -20.19 -3.99 2.01
N SER A 90 -20.64 -3.73 0.78
CA SER A 90 -19.95 -4.18 -0.42
C SER A 90 -18.57 -3.53 -0.59
N ALA A 91 -18.44 -2.23 -0.27
CA ALA A 91 -17.15 -1.55 -0.29
C ALA A 91 -16.16 -2.16 0.71
N PHE A 92 -16.62 -2.41 1.94
CA PHE A 92 -15.80 -3.07 2.96
C PHE A 92 -15.44 -4.52 2.59
N ALA A 93 -16.38 -5.29 2.04
CA ALA A 93 -16.13 -6.67 1.63
C ALA A 93 -15.04 -6.74 0.54
N VAL A 94 -15.14 -5.89 -0.48
CA VAL A 94 -14.16 -5.84 -1.56
C VAL A 94 -12.81 -5.35 -1.04
N SER A 95 -12.76 -4.28 -0.25
CA SER A 95 -11.50 -3.77 0.30
C SER A 95 -10.81 -4.80 1.21
N SER A 96 -11.59 -5.48 2.07
CA SER A 96 -11.06 -6.55 2.94
C SER A 96 -10.50 -7.72 2.14
N PHE A 97 -11.14 -8.09 1.02
CA PHE A 97 -10.63 -9.11 0.13
C PHE A 97 -9.28 -8.72 -0.49
N PHE A 98 -9.16 -7.48 -0.99
CA PHE A 98 -7.89 -6.96 -1.53
C PHE A 98 -6.78 -6.94 -0.47
N VAL A 99 -7.09 -6.47 0.73
CA VAL A 99 -6.14 -6.44 1.86
C VAL A 99 -5.74 -7.86 2.27
N GLY A 100 -6.68 -8.80 2.33
CA GLY A 100 -6.40 -10.20 2.64
C GLY A 100 -5.45 -10.85 1.63
N VAL A 101 -5.67 -10.64 0.33
CA VAL A 101 -4.77 -11.15 -0.72
C VAL A 101 -3.39 -10.48 -0.62
N ALA A 102 -3.32 -9.16 -0.41
CA ALA A 102 -2.05 -8.46 -0.25
C ALA A 102 -1.28 -8.97 0.98
N GLY A 103 -1.97 -9.20 2.10
CA GLY A 103 -1.37 -9.79 3.30
C GLY A 103 -0.85 -11.21 3.09
N ALA A 104 -1.60 -12.04 2.35
CA ALA A 104 -1.15 -13.39 1.99
C ALA A 104 0.09 -13.35 1.08
N LEU A 105 0.11 -12.50 0.07
CA LEU A 105 1.28 -12.32 -0.80
C LEU A 105 2.49 -11.81 -0.01
N TRP A 106 2.28 -10.88 0.91
CA TRP A 106 3.34 -10.38 1.79
C TRP A 106 3.93 -11.50 2.66
N GLY A 107 3.09 -12.25 3.37
CA GLY A 107 3.54 -13.29 4.28
C GLY A 107 4.16 -14.49 3.55
N PHE A 108 3.47 -15.04 2.55
CA PHE A 108 3.88 -16.29 1.93
C PHE A 108 4.93 -16.13 0.83
N VAL A 109 4.85 -15.07 0.02
CA VAL A 109 5.78 -14.89 -1.11
C VAL A 109 7.01 -14.07 -0.72
N TYR A 110 6.83 -12.99 0.02
CA TYR A 110 7.91 -12.07 0.37
C TYR A 110 8.67 -12.53 1.62
N LEU A 111 7.99 -12.75 2.74
CA LEU A 111 8.62 -13.17 3.99
C LEU A 111 8.99 -14.66 3.99
N GLY A 112 8.24 -15.51 3.29
CA GLY A 112 8.41 -16.95 3.32
C GLY A 112 8.01 -17.62 4.65
N SER A 113 7.51 -16.83 5.58
CA SER A 113 6.94 -17.28 6.85
C SER A 113 5.84 -16.31 7.26
N TRP A 114 4.82 -16.84 7.91
CA TRP A 114 3.78 -16.00 8.49
C TRP A 114 4.07 -15.85 10.00
N GLU A 115 4.31 -14.62 10.41
CA GLU A 115 4.62 -14.25 11.78
C GLU A 115 3.82 -13.01 12.15
N SER A 116 3.17 -13.04 13.33
CA SER A 116 2.35 -11.92 13.82
C SER A 116 3.14 -10.60 13.93
N ALA A 117 4.41 -10.68 14.33
CA ALA A 117 5.29 -9.52 14.47
C ALA A 117 5.52 -8.74 13.16
N ALA A 118 5.38 -9.38 12.01
CA ALA A 118 5.52 -8.74 10.70
C ALA A 118 4.32 -7.82 10.35
N PHE A 119 3.17 -8.01 11.02
CA PHE A 119 1.93 -7.26 10.81
C PHE A 119 1.69 -6.25 11.95
N ASN A 120 2.71 -5.52 12.32
CA ASN A 120 2.68 -4.54 13.39
C ASN A 120 1.97 -3.22 12.98
N VAL A 121 1.73 -2.36 13.97
CA VAL A 121 1.05 -1.07 13.77
C VAL A 121 1.86 -0.13 12.88
N ASP A 122 3.20 -0.21 12.92
CA ASP A 122 4.08 0.63 12.09
C ASP A 122 3.85 0.37 10.60
N ARG A 123 3.57 -0.88 10.21
CA ARG A 123 3.20 -1.22 8.83
C ARG A 123 1.87 -0.58 8.42
N SER A 124 0.92 -0.52 9.35
CA SER A 124 -0.36 0.16 9.09
C SER A 124 -0.17 1.65 8.87
N PHE A 125 0.68 2.31 9.65
CA PHE A 125 1.05 3.70 9.41
C PHE A 125 1.79 3.89 8.09
N GLN A 126 2.71 2.99 7.75
CA GLN A 126 3.41 3.05 6.47
C GLN A 126 2.45 2.96 5.27
N LEU A 127 1.45 2.07 5.33
CA LEU A 127 0.38 1.99 4.32
C LEU A 127 -0.46 3.26 4.27
N LEU A 128 -0.78 3.84 5.43
CA LEU A 128 -1.50 5.12 5.50
C LEU A 128 -0.70 6.23 4.81
N PHE A 129 0.61 6.30 5.02
CA PHE A 129 1.49 7.26 4.36
C PHE A 129 1.51 7.07 2.84
N MET A 130 1.58 5.82 2.36
CA MET A 130 1.49 5.51 0.94
C MET A 130 0.21 6.07 0.31
N ILE A 131 -0.93 5.93 0.99
CA ILE A 131 -2.23 6.39 0.49
C ILE A 131 -2.32 7.92 0.49
N ILE A 132 -1.88 8.59 1.56
CA ILE A 132 -1.92 10.05 1.68
C ILE A 132 -1.00 10.70 0.63
N ILE A 133 0.25 10.27 0.56
CA ILE A 133 1.24 10.80 -0.39
C ILE A 133 0.83 10.49 -1.83
N GLY A 134 0.31 9.29 -2.08
CA GLY A 134 -0.15 8.89 -3.42
C GLY A 134 -1.35 9.66 -3.92
N GLY A 135 -2.26 10.01 -3.00
CA GLY A 135 -3.50 10.74 -3.26
C GLY A 135 -4.74 9.87 -3.11
N LEU A 136 -5.60 10.28 -2.19
CA LEU A 136 -6.85 9.60 -1.86
C LEU A 136 -7.78 9.50 -3.07
N GLY A 137 -8.33 8.32 -3.29
CA GLY A 137 -9.32 8.08 -4.36
C GLY A 137 -8.76 7.82 -5.75
N SER A 138 -7.43 7.70 -5.91
CA SER A 138 -6.78 7.40 -7.18
C SER A 138 -6.08 6.04 -7.16
N VAL A 139 -6.47 5.11 -8.05
CA VAL A 139 -5.78 3.82 -8.21
C VAL A 139 -4.34 4.02 -8.68
N MET A 140 -4.07 4.98 -9.57
CA MET A 140 -2.70 5.31 -9.98
C MET A 140 -1.91 5.96 -8.83
N GLY A 141 -2.59 6.75 -7.99
CA GLY A 141 -1.99 7.35 -6.80
C GLY A 141 -1.45 6.31 -5.82
N SER A 142 -2.16 5.21 -5.61
CA SER A 142 -1.67 4.15 -4.72
C SER A 142 -0.36 3.50 -5.21
N PHE A 143 -0.17 3.35 -6.53
CA PHE A 143 1.10 2.88 -7.09
C PHE A 143 2.23 3.91 -6.91
N PHE A 144 1.97 5.19 -7.15
CA PHE A 144 2.97 6.24 -6.93
C PHE A 144 3.34 6.40 -5.47
N GLY A 145 2.35 6.37 -4.56
CA GLY A 145 2.59 6.43 -3.13
C GLY A 145 3.40 5.24 -2.61
N ALA A 146 3.06 4.03 -3.05
CA ALA A 146 3.80 2.82 -2.72
C ALA A 146 5.25 2.88 -3.25
N ALA A 147 5.44 3.25 -4.52
CA ALA A 147 6.78 3.40 -5.09
C ALA A 147 7.60 4.46 -4.32
N PHE A 148 7.00 5.60 -4.03
CA PHE A 148 7.66 6.68 -3.31
C PHE A 148 8.11 6.26 -1.90
N VAL A 149 7.20 5.68 -1.11
CA VAL A 149 7.48 5.28 0.28
C VAL A 149 8.50 4.14 0.36
N VAL A 150 8.54 3.25 -0.66
CA VAL A 150 9.53 2.16 -0.70
C VAL A 150 10.89 2.65 -1.21
N VAL A 151 10.92 3.51 -2.20
CA VAL A 151 12.17 3.99 -2.81
C VAL A 151 12.86 5.04 -1.94
N LEU A 152 12.09 5.88 -1.25
CA LEU A 152 12.64 6.97 -0.44
C LEU A 152 13.68 6.52 0.60
N PRO A 153 13.43 5.50 1.45
CA PRO A 153 14.45 5.02 2.39
C PRO A 153 15.70 4.52 1.68
N ILE A 154 15.53 3.76 0.58
CA ILE A 154 16.66 3.19 -0.18
C ILE A 154 17.56 4.31 -0.71
N VAL A 155 16.97 5.37 -1.25
CA VAL A 155 17.73 6.54 -1.74
C VAL A 155 18.40 7.27 -0.58
N LEU A 156 17.71 7.45 0.54
CA LEU A 156 18.30 8.12 1.70
C LEU A 156 19.42 7.31 2.36
N ASP A 157 19.28 5.98 2.43
CA ASP A 157 20.31 5.09 2.95
C ASP A 157 21.61 5.15 2.14
N GLN A 158 21.52 5.47 0.85
CA GLN A 158 22.69 5.65 -0.02
C GLN A 158 23.22 7.09 -0.02
N LEU A 159 22.31 8.06 -0.02
CA LEU A 159 22.65 9.48 -0.18
C LEU A 159 23.22 10.10 1.11
N LEU A 160 22.61 9.80 2.27
CA LEU A 160 23.01 10.42 3.53
C LEU A 160 24.44 10.06 3.97
N PRO A 161 24.88 8.79 3.92
CA PRO A 161 26.27 8.46 4.21
C PRO A 161 27.25 9.08 3.21
N ALA A 162 26.89 9.15 1.91
CA ALA A 162 27.73 9.78 0.90
C ALA A 162 27.90 11.29 1.16
N LEU A 163 26.82 11.98 1.51
CA LEU A 163 26.87 13.39 1.92
C LEU A 163 27.61 13.59 3.24
N GLY A 164 27.44 12.68 4.20
CA GLY A 164 28.14 12.70 5.48
C GLY A 164 29.67 12.63 5.31
N GLN A 165 30.13 11.78 4.39
CA GLN A 165 31.56 11.68 4.07
C GLN A 165 32.13 13.00 3.48
N ILE A 166 31.36 13.71 2.68
CA ILE A 166 31.77 15.01 2.09
C ILE A 166 31.87 16.09 3.19
N VAL A 167 30.98 16.05 4.17
CA VAL A 167 30.93 17.04 5.28
C VAL A 167 31.78 16.61 6.47
N GLY A 168 32.38 15.41 6.45
CA GLY A 168 33.18 14.86 7.56
C GLY A 168 32.35 14.39 8.75
N LEU A 169 31.05 14.12 8.55
CA LEU A 169 30.14 13.61 9.56
C LEU A 169 29.90 12.12 9.35
N HIS A 170 30.13 11.31 10.38
CA HIS A 170 29.72 9.90 10.37
C HIS A 170 28.21 9.82 10.64
N VAL A 171 27.43 9.45 9.59
CA VAL A 171 26.00 9.23 9.70
C VAL A 171 25.76 7.74 9.95
N ASP A 172 25.34 7.39 11.16
CA ASP A 172 25.01 6.03 11.53
C ASP A 172 23.64 5.63 10.96
N THR A 173 23.43 4.32 10.73
CA THR A 173 22.18 3.75 10.21
C THR A 173 20.96 4.09 11.07
N ALA A 174 21.14 4.17 12.40
CA ALA A 174 20.09 4.62 13.31
C ALA A 174 19.67 6.08 13.04
N THR A 175 20.64 6.95 12.77
CA THR A 175 20.37 8.36 12.42
C THR A 175 19.62 8.47 11.10
N VAL A 176 19.96 7.64 10.11
CA VAL A 176 19.22 7.59 8.82
C VAL A 176 17.77 7.18 9.05
N ALA A 177 17.50 6.16 9.87
CA ALA A 177 16.14 5.73 10.18
C ALA A 177 15.30 6.85 10.83
N HIS A 178 15.86 7.60 11.76
CA HIS A 178 15.17 8.74 12.37
C HIS A 178 14.91 9.87 11.36
N ILE A 179 15.87 10.16 10.48
CA ILE A 179 15.71 11.17 9.43
C ILE A 179 14.59 10.75 8.46
N VAL A 180 14.51 9.49 8.07
CA VAL A 180 13.44 8.95 7.22
C VAL A 180 12.07 9.17 7.86
N LEU A 181 11.91 8.89 9.16
CA LEU A 181 10.65 9.13 9.88
C LEU A 181 10.30 10.62 9.95
N MET A 182 11.27 11.49 10.18
CA MET A 182 11.05 12.94 10.15
C MET A 182 10.61 13.43 8.76
N ILE A 183 11.23 12.91 7.71
CA ILE A 183 10.87 13.23 6.32
C ILE A 183 9.45 12.76 6.02
N TYR A 184 9.06 11.55 6.44
CA TYR A 184 7.67 11.09 6.28
C TYR A 184 6.68 12.01 6.99
N GLY A 185 6.96 12.39 8.24
CA GLY A 185 6.11 13.31 8.98
C GLY A 185 5.98 14.67 8.26
N ALA A 186 7.09 15.25 7.83
CA ALA A 186 7.12 16.51 7.08
C ALA A 186 6.37 16.42 5.75
N LEU A 187 6.54 15.32 5.00
CA LEU A 187 5.85 15.09 3.73
C LEU A 187 4.34 14.94 3.91
N ILE A 188 3.89 14.26 4.98
CA ILE A 188 2.46 14.14 5.26
C ILE A 188 1.86 15.53 5.50
N VAL A 189 2.48 16.33 6.36
CA VAL A 189 2.03 17.71 6.64
C VAL A 189 2.02 18.54 5.36
N PHE A 190 3.09 18.44 4.55
CA PHE A 190 3.18 19.14 3.28
C PHE A 190 2.05 18.73 2.32
N PHE A 191 1.82 17.43 2.09
CA PHE A 191 0.77 16.97 1.19
C PHE A 191 -0.63 17.29 1.70
N LEU A 192 -0.89 17.22 3.00
CA LEU A 192 -2.19 17.58 3.56
C LEU A 192 -2.51 19.08 3.40
N ILE A 193 -1.50 19.95 3.46
CA ILE A 193 -1.70 21.42 3.38
C ILE A 193 -1.68 21.89 1.93
N VAL A 194 -0.68 21.47 1.15
CA VAL A 194 -0.39 22.03 -0.19
C VAL A 194 -1.13 21.28 -1.30
N GLU A 195 -1.17 19.96 -1.24
CA GLU A 195 -1.74 19.14 -2.32
C GLU A 195 -2.51 17.94 -1.76
N PRO A 196 -3.74 18.17 -1.25
CA PRO A 196 -4.55 17.11 -0.62
C PRO A 196 -4.91 15.94 -1.56
N HIS A 197 -4.71 16.11 -2.86
CA HIS A 197 -4.90 15.05 -3.86
C HIS A 197 -3.62 14.27 -4.16
N GLY A 198 -2.50 14.58 -3.52
CA GLY A 198 -1.24 13.86 -3.58
C GLY A 198 -0.56 13.80 -4.96
N LEU A 199 0.38 12.86 -5.10
CA LEU A 199 1.18 12.66 -6.33
C LEU A 199 0.32 12.38 -7.58
N ALA A 200 -0.85 11.78 -7.41
CA ALA A 200 -1.75 11.49 -8.53
C ALA A 200 -2.21 12.76 -9.26
N ARG A 201 -2.50 13.83 -8.52
CA ARG A 201 -2.88 15.11 -9.13
C ARG A 201 -1.70 15.80 -9.78
N LEU A 202 -0.54 15.80 -9.12
CA LEU A 202 0.68 16.33 -9.72
C LEU A 202 0.98 15.64 -11.07
N TRP A 203 0.82 14.32 -11.13
CA TRP A 203 0.96 13.57 -12.38
C TRP A 203 -0.07 13.96 -13.45
N SER A 204 -1.35 14.11 -13.07
CA SER A 204 -2.40 14.53 -14.01
C SER A 204 -2.13 15.92 -14.56
N THR A 205 -1.73 16.87 -13.70
CA THR A 205 -1.39 18.24 -14.09
C THR A 205 -0.13 18.29 -14.98
N ALA A 206 0.89 17.48 -14.64
CA ALA A 206 2.09 17.37 -15.47
C ALA A 206 1.75 16.82 -16.87
N LYS A 207 0.94 15.77 -16.94
CA LYS A 207 0.47 15.19 -18.21
C LYS A 207 -0.35 16.18 -19.03
N GLU A 208 -1.20 16.97 -18.40
CA GLU A 208 -2.00 17.99 -19.06
C GLU A 208 -1.12 19.10 -19.63
N LYS A 209 -0.17 19.62 -18.85
CA LYS A 209 0.80 20.61 -19.33
C LYS A 209 1.67 20.08 -20.48
N LEU A 210 2.11 18.83 -20.42
CA LEU A 210 2.88 18.20 -21.50
C LEU A 210 2.04 18.02 -22.77
N ARG A 211 0.72 17.77 -22.62
CA ARG A 211 -0.18 17.62 -23.76
C ARG A 211 -0.50 18.97 -24.45
N LEU A 212 -0.48 20.04 -23.68
CA LEU A 212 -0.74 21.40 -24.18
C LEU A 212 0.53 22.07 -24.74
N TRP A 213 1.72 21.51 -24.51
CA TRP A 213 2.97 22.01 -25.07
C TRP A 213 3.06 21.62 -26.58
N PRO A 214 3.30 22.52 -27.58
CA PRO A 214 3.93 23.84 -27.47
C PRO A 214 2.99 25.04 -27.50
N PHE A 215 1.68 24.87 -27.37
CA PHE A 215 0.69 25.96 -27.44
C PHE A 215 0.12 26.28 -26.05
N PRO A 216 0.75 27.16 -25.25
CA PRO A 216 0.16 27.65 -24.02
C PRO A 216 -0.96 28.64 -24.35
N HIS A 217 -2.20 28.26 -24.03
CA HIS A 217 -3.32 29.18 -23.94
C HIS A 217 -3.55 29.59 -22.51
#